data_e17324ba0162980aee935497af02542b
#
_entry.id   e17324ba0162980aee935497af02542b
#
_cell.length_a   1.000
_cell.length_b   1.000
_cell.length_c   1.000
_cell.angle_alpha   90.00
_cell.angle_beta   90.00
_cell.angle_gamma   90.00
#
_symmetry.space_group_name_H-M   'P 1'
#
loop_
_entity.id
_entity.type
_entity.pdbx_description
1 polymer ?
#
loop_
_entity_poly.entity_id
_entity_poly.type
_entity_poly.pdbx_seq_one_letter_code
_entity_poly.pdbx_strand_id
1 'polypeptide(L)'
;ENGLFVPLCAAFFAIAAAPAAGCVISYYISAGQEDYRRMKGETLRSGETGIPMGKALLILFAVSVVGISAILRANFYYMDDSPRAALGYKQWDYFSRYLSTALATLVHGGDYLVDAAPLPQMLAMLIMAVSGILMGYIFCERTTFSGWELAVLSILGLNPYFLGCVSFRFDAPYMAFSVLAAVVPLLYRNRNTAAYLLVSGLGILAVCTSYQAAAGIFPMLVVALALRMWNRGESIREVGLFCLKSAAGYALGLLFFKLVIMIPADTNYVGNALPSAGELIPHFLENLRSYYSLILSDFKPFWRIAAVLAAAAFCVRTVLDSRRRTLPAIAMTAVALILMGMMCFGLYPALASTVFAPRAMYGFGVLLTVFGMTAAEGKTRVPLKIPAVVLSWVFFVFSFTYGNALSVQKDYTDFRTRLVISDLQEVEAFRSDAPVTVQLSGSLGKEPVLWNMPQNYQMLNRLIPDTFGGGDDLTQYGFYCYYDLQNVVWNPDVDLREMDLPVLEDNMYHTIRGEGRYVLVELK
;
A
#
# COMPACT_ATOMS: atom_id res chain seq x y z
N GLU A 1 -19.22 -16.57 -19.82
CA GLU A 1 -19.09 -15.27 -20.58
C GLU A 1 -17.73 -14.56 -20.38
N ASN A 2 -16.77 -15.16 -19.67
CA ASN A 2 -15.47 -14.53 -19.34
C ASN A 2 -14.34 -14.81 -20.36
N GLY A 3 -14.64 -15.36 -21.52
CA GLY A 3 -13.63 -15.87 -22.47
C GLY A 3 -12.78 -14.83 -23.20
N LEU A 4 -13.20 -13.56 -23.26
CA LEU A 4 -12.46 -12.46 -23.94
C LEU A 4 -11.68 -11.57 -22.96
N PHE A 5 -12.02 -11.59 -21.68
CA PHE A 5 -11.44 -10.70 -20.67
C PHE A 5 -10.04 -11.15 -20.24
N VAL A 6 -9.80 -12.45 -20.11
CA VAL A 6 -8.50 -13.02 -19.74
C VAL A 6 -7.42 -12.75 -20.81
N PRO A 7 -7.67 -12.90 -22.14
CA PRO A 7 -6.70 -12.52 -23.16
C PRO A 7 -6.44 -11.01 -23.24
N LEU A 8 -7.45 -10.16 -22.98
CA LEU A 8 -7.28 -8.71 -22.90
C LEU A 8 -6.43 -8.31 -21.67
N CYS A 9 -6.67 -8.94 -20.52
CA CYS A 9 -5.83 -8.77 -19.33
C CYS A 9 -4.41 -9.31 -19.55
N ALA A 10 -4.23 -10.44 -20.25
CA ALA A 10 -2.92 -11.00 -20.59
C ALA A 10 -2.16 -10.11 -21.60
N ALA A 11 -2.85 -9.53 -22.59
CA ALA A 11 -2.27 -8.54 -23.50
C ALA A 11 -1.91 -7.23 -22.76
N PHE A 12 -2.74 -6.82 -21.81
CA PHE A 12 -2.47 -5.70 -20.89
C PHE A 12 -1.27 -6.01 -20.00
N PHE A 13 -1.12 -7.27 -19.58
CA PHE A 13 0.01 -7.76 -18.82
C PHE A 13 1.32 -7.73 -19.63
N ALA A 14 1.28 -8.12 -20.90
CA ALA A 14 2.44 -8.01 -21.79
C ALA A 14 2.88 -6.55 -21.96
N ILE A 15 1.94 -5.60 -21.95
CA ILE A 15 2.19 -4.16 -22.03
C ILE A 15 2.62 -3.61 -20.65
N ALA A 16 2.15 -4.15 -19.54
CA ALA A 16 2.48 -3.73 -18.17
C ALA A 16 3.67 -4.52 -17.56
N ALA A 17 3.96 -5.74 -17.99
CA ALA A 17 5.24 -6.45 -17.75
C ALA A 17 6.40 -5.84 -18.55
N ALA A 18 6.09 -4.96 -19.52
CA ALA A 18 7.07 -4.01 -20.04
C ALA A 18 7.87 -3.24 -18.97
N PRO A 19 7.47 -3.09 -17.68
CA PRO A 19 8.34 -2.49 -16.66
C PRO A 19 9.45 -3.41 -16.14
N ALA A 20 9.33 -4.74 -16.16
CA ALA A 20 10.50 -5.62 -15.97
C ALA A 20 11.46 -5.47 -17.19
N ALA A 21 10.90 -5.33 -18.40
CA ALA A 21 11.59 -4.74 -19.55
C ALA A 21 12.00 -3.28 -19.28
N GLY A 22 11.39 -2.55 -18.34
CA GLY A 22 11.73 -1.16 -18.01
C GLY A 22 13.11 -1.01 -17.37
N CYS A 23 13.65 -2.01 -16.67
CA CYS A 23 15.06 -2.04 -16.31
C CYS A 23 15.93 -2.24 -17.55
N VAL A 24 15.49 -3.05 -18.50
CA VAL A 24 16.13 -3.20 -19.83
C VAL A 24 15.89 -1.95 -20.66
N ILE A 25 14.70 -1.37 -20.65
CA ILE A 25 14.33 -0.11 -21.30
C ILE A 25 15.02 1.08 -20.63
N SER A 26 15.21 1.11 -19.32
CA SER A 26 16.04 2.11 -18.62
C SER A 26 17.49 2.04 -19.07
N TYR A 27 18.02 0.85 -19.32
CA TYR A 27 19.33 0.69 -19.93
C TYR A 27 19.35 1.27 -21.35
N TYR A 28 18.33 1.01 -22.19
CA TYR A 28 18.21 1.57 -23.54
C TYR A 28 17.82 3.05 -23.54
N ILE A 29 17.07 3.54 -22.57
CA ILE A 29 16.76 4.98 -22.42
C ILE A 29 17.99 5.74 -21.92
N SER A 30 18.79 5.18 -21.01
CA SER A 30 20.05 5.81 -20.59
C SER A 30 21.06 5.84 -21.73
N ALA A 31 21.18 4.78 -22.52
CA ALA A 31 21.99 4.76 -23.72
C ALA A 31 21.50 5.78 -24.76
N GLY A 32 20.19 5.86 -25.00
CA GLY A 32 19.61 6.86 -25.93
C GLY A 32 19.69 8.29 -25.41
N GLN A 33 19.70 8.54 -24.10
CA GLN A 33 19.95 9.86 -23.51
C GLN A 33 21.45 10.23 -23.53
N GLU A 34 22.35 9.29 -23.37
CA GLU A 34 23.77 9.50 -23.55
C GLU A 34 24.08 9.91 -25.00
N ASP A 35 23.49 9.23 -25.99
CA ASP A 35 23.59 9.58 -27.38
C ASP A 35 22.96 10.94 -27.70
N TYR A 36 21.81 11.28 -27.14
CA TYR A 36 21.17 12.58 -27.30
C TYR A 36 21.98 13.72 -26.66
N ARG A 37 22.57 13.50 -25.48
CA ARG A 37 23.48 14.47 -24.83
C ARG A 37 24.79 14.63 -25.59
N ARG A 38 25.36 13.54 -26.10
CA ARG A 38 26.54 13.58 -27.00
C ARG A 38 26.27 14.39 -28.27
N MET A 39 25.09 14.22 -28.87
CA MET A 39 24.68 15.02 -30.04
C MET A 39 24.50 16.50 -29.72
N LYS A 40 24.15 16.88 -28.48
CA LYS A 40 24.05 18.28 -28.03
C LYS A 40 25.37 18.90 -27.56
N GLY A 41 26.47 18.16 -27.57
CA GLY A 41 27.79 18.66 -27.12
C GLY A 41 27.87 18.90 -25.61
N GLU A 42 26.91 18.33 -24.83
CA GLU A 42 26.99 18.37 -23.38
C GLU A 42 28.01 17.32 -22.92
N THR A 43 29.18 17.80 -22.45
CA THR A 43 30.20 16.94 -21.87
C THR A 43 29.63 16.12 -20.73
N LEU A 44 29.73 14.79 -20.82
CA LEU A 44 29.52 13.88 -19.69
C LEU A 44 30.38 14.40 -18.54
N ARG A 45 29.77 14.84 -17.45
CA ARG A 45 30.48 15.07 -16.19
C ARG A 45 31.02 13.72 -15.72
N SER A 46 32.17 13.33 -16.28
CA SER A 46 32.99 12.22 -15.80
C SER A 46 33.48 12.61 -14.41
N GLY A 47 32.92 12.02 -13.36
CA GLY A 47 33.40 12.27 -12.01
C GLY A 47 32.32 12.22 -10.91
N GLU A 48 31.08 11.88 -11.19
CA GLU A 48 30.13 11.62 -10.10
C GLU A 48 30.42 10.24 -9.50
N THR A 49 31.16 10.24 -8.39
CA THR A 49 31.36 9.08 -7.53
C THR A 49 30.01 8.72 -6.89
N GLY A 50 29.27 7.82 -7.50
CA GLY A 50 27.97 7.35 -7.02
C GLY A 50 27.79 5.85 -7.28
N ILE A 51 26.82 5.27 -6.62
CA ILE A 51 26.44 3.85 -6.78
C ILE A 51 25.62 3.73 -8.08
N PRO A 52 26.05 2.94 -9.07
CA PRO A 52 25.31 2.74 -10.32
C PRO A 52 23.92 2.16 -10.07
N MET A 53 22.94 2.51 -10.91
CA MET A 53 21.51 2.14 -10.77
C MET A 53 21.28 0.66 -10.48
N GLY A 54 21.95 -0.27 -11.17
CA GLY A 54 21.78 -1.71 -10.93
C GLY A 54 22.26 -2.14 -9.53
N LYS A 55 23.39 -1.61 -9.05
CA LYS A 55 23.86 -1.85 -7.68
C LYS A 55 22.96 -1.16 -6.66
N ALA A 56 22.49 0.04 -6.95
CA ALA A 56 21.55 0.77 -6.12
C ALA A 56 20.23 0.00 -5.91
N LEU A 57 19.69 -0.60 -6.99
CA LEU A 57 18.52 -1.47 -6.93
C LEU A 57 18.76 -2.68 -6.02
N LEU A 58 19.89 -3.37 -6.18
CA LEU A 58 20.22 -4.54 -5.34
C LEU A 58 20.37 -4.17 -3.87
N ILE A 59 21.02 -3.04 -3.57
CA ILE A 59 21.17 -2.55 -2.18
C ILE A 59 19.80 -2.21 -1.60
N LEU A 60 18.96 -1.46 -2.35
CA LEU A 60 17.64 -1.05 -1.87
C LEU A 60 16.73 -2.25 -1.65
N PHE A 61 16.76 -3.23 -2.55
CA PHE A 61 16.04 -4.49 -2.40
C PHE A 61 16.52 -5.27 -1.18
N ALA A 62 17.83 -5.44 -1.00
CA ALA A 62 18.40 -6.13 0.15
C ALA A 62 18.01 -5.45 1.48
N VAL A 63 18.13 -4.13 1.57
CA VAL A 63 17.69 -3.35 2.75
C VAL A 63 16.21 -3.55 3.02
N SER A 64 15.37 -3.55 1.98
CA SER A 64 13.93 -3.74 2.12
C SER A 64 13.59 -5.15 2.62
N VAL A 65 14.23 -6.20 2.08
CA VAL A 65 14.03 -7.59 2.51
C VAL A 65 14.51 -7.80 3.95
N VAL A 66 15.68 -7.26 4.31
CA VAL A 66 16.16 -7.28 5.70
C VAL A 66 15.16 -6.55 6.60
N GLY A 67 14.67 -5.38 6.19
CA GLY A 67 13.68 -4.60 6.96
C GLY A 67 12.42 -5.39 7.28
N ILE A 68 11.89 -6.17 6.33
CA ILE A 68 10.68 -6.99 6.55
C ILE A 68 10.96 -8.40 7.10
N SER A 69 12.21 -8.77 7.37
CA SER A 69 12.58 -10.14 7.76
C SER A 69 11.84 -10.64 9.01
N ALA A 70 11.55 -9.75 9.98
CA ALA A 70 10.78 -10.09 11.16
C ALA A 70 9.30 -10.37 10.81
N ILE A 71 8.71 -9.67 9.81
CA ILE A 71 7.36 -9.93 9.31
C ILE A 71 7.33 -11.31 8.62
N LEU A 72 8.33 -11.61 7.79
CA LEU A 72 8.44 -12.92 7.14
C LEU A 72 8.58 -14.05 8.16
N ARG A 73 9.40 -13.84 9.21
CA ARG A 73 9.59 -14.80 10.30
C ARG A 73 8.31 -15.02 11.10
N ALA A 74 7.51 -13.99 11.33
CA ALA A 74 6.24 -14.09 12.06
C ALA A 74 5.29 -15.12 11.41
N ASN A 75 5.39 -15.28 10.09
CA ASN A 75 4.58 -16.25 9.36
C ASN A 75 3.09 -16.16 9.72
N PHE A 76 2.60 -14.92 9.80
CA PHE A 76 1.24 -14.58 10.24
C PHE A 76 0.28 -14.53 9.05
N TYR A 77 -0.87 -15.18 9.13
CA TYR A 77 -1.96 -14.97 8.18
C TYR A 77 -2.70 -13.68 8.54
N TYR A 78 -2.60 -12.70 7.67
CA TYR A 78 -3.09 -11.35 7.92
C TYR A 78 -4.48 -11.16 7.32
N MET A 79 -5.48 -10.88 8.16
CA MET A 79 -6.88 -10.65 7.72
C MET A 79 -7.39 -11.76 6.77
N ASP A 80 -7.57 -11.44 5.48
CA ASP A 80 -8.14 -12.33 4.45
C ASP A 80 -7.24 -13.53 4.09
N ASP A 81 -6.02 -13.61 4.63
CA ASP A 81 -5.07 -14.66 4.24
C ASP A 81 -5.50 -16.07 4.67
N SER A 82 -6.12 -16.21 5.87
CA SER A 82 -6.56 -17.53 6.36
C SER A 82 -7.60 -18.18 5.46
N PRO A 83 -8.73 -17.52 5.12
CA PRO A 83 -9.71 -18.10 4.21
C PRO A 83 -9.15 -18.28 2.79
N ARG A 84 -8.25 -17.40 2.32
CA ARG A 84 -7.60 -17.58 1.02
C ARG A 84 -6.67 -18.77 0.98
N ALA A 85 -5.92 -19.02 2.07
CA ALA A 85 -5.05 -20.18 2.19
C ALA A 85 -5.85 -21.50 2.20
N ALA A 86 -7.00 -21.52 2.89
CA ALA A 86 -7.86 -22.69 2.98
C ALA A 86 -8.61 -23.00 1.69
N LEU A 87 -9.11 -21.97 1.00
CA LEU A 87 -10.06 -22.14 -0.11
C LEU A 87 -9.47 -21.80 -1.49
N GLY A 88 -8.33 -21.13 -1.54
CA GLY A 88 -7.65 -20.79 -2.79
C GLY A 88 -8.35 -19.74 -3.66
N TYR A 89 -9.33 -19.01 -3.16
CA TYR A 89 -10.11 -18.05 -3.95
C TYR A 89 -9.38 -16.73 -4.15
N LYS A 90 -9.62 -16.06 -5.28
CA LYS A 90 -9.03 -14.76 -5.64
C LYS A 90 -9.91 -13.59 -5.20
N GLN A 91 -11.14 -13.51 -5.66
CA GLN A 91 -12.21 -12.54 -5.33
C GLN A 91 -11.85 -11.03 -5.41
N TRP A 92 -10.73 -10.65 -6.04
CA TRP A 92 -10.38 -9.23 -6.23
C TRP A 92 -11.29 -8.56 -7.27
N ASP A 93 -11.97 -9.34 -8.10
CA ASP A 93 -12.89 -8.86 -9.15
C ASP A 93 -14.11 -8.14 -8.56
N TYR A 94 -14.55 -8.51 -7.35
CA TYR A 94 -15.60 -7.79 -6.62
C TYR A 94 -15.26 -6.31 -6.36
N PHE A 95 -13.96 -5.99 -6.31
CA PHE A 95 -13.46 -4.63 -6.18
C PHE A 95 -12.97 -4.06 -7.52
N SER A 96 -13.34 -4.67 -8.65
CA SER A 96 -12.86 -4.34 -9.99
C SER A 96 -11.33 -4.39 -10.15
N ARG A 97 -10.64 -5.22 -9.33
CA ARG A 97 -9.18 -5.38 -9.33
C ARG A 97 -8.75 -6.53 -10.24
N TYR A 98 -9.25 -6.55 -11.47
CA TYR A 98 -8.99 -7.63 -12.44
C TYR A 98 -7.51 -7.86 -12.74
N LEU A 99 -6.70 -6.79 -12.69
CA LEU A 99 -5.26 -6.94 -12.89
C LEU A 99 -4.62 -7.69 -11.72
N SER A 100 -5.10 -7.51 -10.49
CA SER A 100 -4.65 -8.33 -9.35
C SER A 100 -4.97 -9.80 -9.55
N THR A 101 -6.18 -10.12 -10.02
CA THR A 101 -6.60 -11.49 -10.36
C THR A 101 -5.68 -12.11 -11.42
N ALA A 102 -5.37 -11.37 -12.50
CA ALA A 102 -4.49 -11.83 -13.56
C ALA A 102 -3.04 -12.03 -13.08
N LEU A 103 -2.53 -11.07 -12.30
CA LEU A 103 -1.19 -11.16 -11.70
C LEU A 103 -1.08 -12.33 -10.71
N ALA A 104 -2.15 -12.60 -9.96
CA ALA A 104 -2.20 -13.71 -9.04
C ALA A 104 -2.12 -15.06 -9.75
N THR A 105 -2.80 -15.21 -10.89
CA THR A 105 -2.69 -16.42 -11.73
C THR A 105 -1.24 -16.68 -12.12
N LEU A 106 -0.49 -15.61 -12.45
CA LEU A 106 0.93 -15.75 -12.80
C LEU A 106 1.81 -16.09 -11.58
N VAL A 107 1.59 -15.41 -10.44
CA VAL A 107 2.41 -15.59 -9.22
C VAL A 107 2.19 -16.97 -8.62
N HIS A 108 0.95 -17.46 -8.61
CA HIS A 108 0.58 -18.75 -8.01
C HIS A 108 0.56 -19.91 -9.00
N GLY A 109 0.80 -19.66 -10.31
CA GLY A 109 0.90 -20.67 -11.35
C GLY A 109 -0.42 -21.34 -11.74
N GLY A 110 -1.57 -20.76 -11.38
CA GLY A 110 -2.88 -21.33 -11.66
C GLY A 110 -4.06 -20.49 -11.22
N ASP A 111 -5.25 -21.09 -11.31
CA ASP A 111 -6.50 -20.39 -10.97
C ASP A 111 -6.78 -20.33 -9.48
N TYR A 112 -6.20 -21.21 -8.69
CA TYR A 112 -6.30 -21.23 -7.25
C TYR A 112 -5.06 -20.60 -6.61
N LEU A 113 -5.29 -19.84 -5.53
CA LEU A 113 -4.20 -19.33 -4.71
C LEU A 113 -3.57 -20.49 -3.93
N VAL A 114 -2.25 -20.52 -3.91
CA VAL A 114 -1.47 -21.40 -3.05
C VAL A 114 -0.54 -20.55 -2.18
N ASP A 115 -0.32 -20.96 -0.94
CA ASP A 115 0.58 -20.22 -0.06
C ASP A 115 2.03 -20.38 -0.52
N ALA A 116 2.49 -19.41 -1.27
CA ALA A 116 3.86 -19.31 -1.80
C ALA A 116 4.75 -18.39 -0.96
N ALA A 117 4.31 -18.00 0.26
CA ALA A 117 5.12 -17.13 1.11
C ALA A 117 6.51 -17.74 1.39
N PRO A 118 7.58 -16.94 1.41
CA PRO A 118 7.59 -15.47 1.37
C PRO A 118 7.72 -14.85 -0.04
N LEU A 119 7.54 -15.61 -1.12
CA LEU A 119 7.74 -15.12 -2.48
C LEU A 119 6.91 -13.86 -2.81
N PRO A 120 5.59 -13.78 -2.50
CA PRO A 120 4.81 -12.59 -2.83
C PRO A 120 5.31 -11.34 -2.11
N GLN A 121 5.68 -11.43 -0.83
CA GLN A 121 6.23 -10.31 -0.07
C GLN A 121 7.61 -9.87 -0.61
N MET A 122 8.47 -10.82 -1.02
CA MET A 122 9.75 -10.51 -1.67
C MET A 122 9.55 -9.82 -3.01
N LEU A 123 8.57 -10.26 -3.82
CA LEU A 123 8.19 -9.59 -5.07
C LEU A 123 7.69 -8.17 -4.80
N ALA A 124 6.88 -7.97 -3.76
CA ALA A 124 6.43 -6.64 -3.36
C ALA A 124 7.62 -5.72 -3.05
N MET A 125 8.62 -6.20 -2.28
CA MET A 125 9.81 -5.41 -1.97
C MET A 125 10.67 -5.13 -3.21
N LEU A 126 10.78 -6.07 -4.14
CA LEU A 126 11.47 -5.84 -5.41
C LEU A 126 10.76 -4.75 -6.24
N ILE A 127 9.44 -4.82 -6.35
CA ILE A 127 8.63 -3.83 -7.06
C ILE A 127 8.77 -2.44 -6.41
N MET A 128 8.76 -2.36 -5.08
CA MET A 128 8.96 -1.10 -4.36
C MET A 128 10.39 -0.56 -4.54
N ALA A 129 11.40 -1.42 -4.55
CA ALA A 129 12.78 -1.02 -4.83
C ALA A 129 12.91 -0.47 -6.27
N VAL A 130 12.32 -1.14 -7.25
CA VAL A 130 12.26 -0.65 -8.66
C VAL A 130 11.55 0.70 -8.71
N SER A 131 10.38 0.83 -8.07
CA SER A 131 9.62 2.09 -8.01
C SER A 131 10.45 3.22 -7.40
N GLY A 132 11.18 2.95 -6.31
CA GLY A 132 12.07 3.91 -5.67
C GLY A 132 13.21 4.35 -6.58
N ILE A 133 13.90 3.41 -7.24
CA ILE A 133 14.98 3.73 -8.19
C ILE A 133 14.46 4.54 -9.38
N LEU A 134 13.27 4.19 -9.92
CA LEU A 134 12.66 4.96 -11.01
C LEU A 134 12.26 6.36 -10.55
N MET A 135 11.70 6.52 -9.36
CA MET A 135 11.44 7.84 -8.78
C MET A 135 12.74 8.64 -8.64
N GLY A 136 13.79 8.04 -8.08
CA GLY A 136 15.09 8.68 -7.99
C GLY A 136 15.65 9.13 -9.35
N TYR A 137 15.54 8.26 -10.37
CA TYR A 137 15.93 8.60 -11.75
C TYR A 137 15.11 9.75 -12.34
N ILE A 138 13.77 9.69 -12.18
CA ILE A 138 12.85 10.71 -12.70
C ILE A 138 13.14 12.09 -12.10
N PHE A 139 13.42 12.14 -10.79
CA PHE A 139 13.71 13.39 -10.09
C PHE A 139 15.14 13.89 -10.30
N CYS A 140 16.13 13.02 -10.17
CA CYS A 140 17.53 13.43 -10.23
C CYS A 140 18.12 13.47 -11.65
N GLU A 141 17.45 12.85 -12.63
CA GLU A 141 17.88 12.76 -14.05
C GLU A 141 19.30 12.19 -14.23
N ARG A 142 19.69 11.26 -13.35
CA ARG A 142 20.98 10.57 -13.35
C ARG A 142 20.83 9.10 -12.96
N THR A 143 21.81 8.29 -13.37
CA THR A 143 21.81 6.83 -13.18
C THR A 143 22.69 6.38 -12.02
N THR A 144 23.18 7.32 -11.21
CA THR A 144 24.01 7.05 -10.02
C THR A 144 23.35 7.65 -8.79
N PHE A 145 23.49 6.99 -7.66
CA PHE A 145 22.87 7.36 -6.39
C PHE A 145 23.91 7.44 -5.27
N SER A 146 23.72 8.36 -4.35
CA SER A 146 24.47 8.40 -3.09
C SER A 146 23.83 7.48 -2.04
N GLY A 147 24.59 7.11 -1.01
CA GLY A 147 24.04 6.35 0.14
C GLY A 147 22.91 7.07 0.85
N TRP A 148 22.93 8.42 0.91
CA TRP A 148 21.86 9.24 1.47
C TRP A 148 20.54 9.08 0.71
N GLU A 149 20.61 9.06 -0.61
CA GLU A 149 19.43 8.88 -1.47
C GLU A 149 18.86 7.48 -1.35
N LEU A 150 19.72 6.46 -1.29
CA LEU A 150 19.25 5.07 -1.07
C LEU A 150 18.59 4.90 0.29
N ALA A 151 19.13 5.51 1.35
CA ALA A 151 18.50 5.50 2.67
C ALA A 151 17.10 6.13 2.63
N VAL A 152 16.93 7.25 1.92
CA VAL A 152 15.63 7.90 1.76
C VAL A 152 14.67 7.07 0.91
N LEU A 153 15.16 6.47 -0.17
CA LEU A 153 14.33 5.62 -1.05
C LEU A 153 13.78 4.38 -0.33
N SER A 154 14.45 3.91 0.73
CA SER A 154 13.95 2.80 1.55
C SER A 154 12.65 3.14 2.30
N ILE A 155 12.35 4.44 2.53
CA ILE A 155 11.08 4.88 3.12
C ILE A 155 9.89 4.36 2.30
N LEU A 156 10.03 4.29 0.98
CA LEU A 156 8.93 3.87 0.10
C LEU A 156 8.40 2.49 0.46
N GLY A 157 9.27 1.51 0.70
CA GLY A 157 8.88 0.14 1.06
C GLY A 157 8.74 -0.11 2.56
N LEU A 158 9.41 0.69 3.40
CA LEU A 158 9.47 0.46 4.84
C LEU A 158 8.64 1.46 5.67
N ASN A 159 7.88 2.37 5.01
CA ASN A 159 6.99 3.22 5.77
C ASN A 159 5.89 2.39 6.46
N PRO A 160 5.48 2.79 7.68
CA PRO A 160 4.56 2.00 8.48
C PRO A 160 3.25 1.61 7.79
N TYR A 161 2.73 2.47 6.92
CA TYR A 161 1.50 2.20 6.18
C TYR A 161 1.67 1.13 5.10
N PHE A 162 2.83 1.08 4.44
CA PHE A 162 3.11 0.04 3.46
C PHE A 162 3.45 -1.30 4.12
N LEU A 163 3.96 -1.30 5.37
CA LEU A 163 4.13 -2.55 6.13
C LEU A 163 2.80 -3.28 6.32
N GLY A 164 1.68 -2.53 6.46
CA GLY A 164 0.35 -3.12 6.44
C GLY A 164 0.01 -3.83 5.11
N CYS A 165 0.50 -3.32 3.98
CA CYS A 165 0.32 -3.97 2.68
C CYS A 165 1.19 -5.24 2.54
N VAL A 166 2.44 -5.18 2.99
CA VAL A 166 3.38 -6.32 2.87
C VAL A 166 3.05 -7.47 3.82
N SER A 167 2.21 -7.22 4.83
CA SER A 167 1.74 -8.26 5.74
C SER A 167 0.79 -9.25 5.08
N PHE A 168 0.08 -8.84 4.02
CA PHE A 168 -0.76 -9.75 3.24
C PHE A 168 0.11 -10.68 2.38
N ARG A 169 -0.06 -11.98 2.56
CA ARG A 169 0.70 -13.01 1.83
C ARG A 169 0.33 -13.10 0.35
N PHE A 170 -0.94 -12.84 0.04
CA PHE A 170 -1.46 -12.99 -1.32
C PHE A 170 -1.52 -11.66 -2.07
N ASP A 171 -1.78 -10.54 -1.38
CA ASP A 171 -2.07 -9.24 -2.00
C ASP A 171 -0.85 -8.33 -2.16
N ALA A 172 0.20 -8.52 -1.35
CA ALA A 172 1.35 -7.62 -1.27
C ALA A 172 1.94 -7.19 -2.63
N PRO A 173 2.20 -8.11 -3.60
CA PRO A 173 2.83 -7.73 -4.87
C PRO A 173 1.92 -6.85 -5.73
N TYR A 174 0.59 -7.01 -5.66
CA TYR A 174 -0.36 -6.22 -6.47
C TYR A 174 -0.54 -4.82 -5.89
N MET A 175 -0.49 -4.70 -4.55
CA MET A 175 -0.45 -3.40 -3.88
C MET A 175 0.84 -2.65 -4.23
N ALA A 176 2.01 -3.32 -4.23
CA ALA A 176 3.27 -2.73 -4.67
C ALA A 176 3.25 -2.35 -6.16
N PHE A 177 2.67 -3.21 -7.00
CA PHE A 177 2.56 -2.96 -8.44
C PHE A 177 1.78 -1.68 -8.76
N SER A 178 0.75 -1.34 -7.98
CA SER A 178 -0.01 -0.10 -8.15
C SER A 178 0.88 1.15 -8.00
N VAL A 179 1.89 1.11 -7.11
CA VAL A 179 2.88 2.19 -6.97
C VAL A 179 3.74 2.30 -8.23
N LEU A 180 4.24 1.17 -8.72
CA LEU A 180 5.04 1.12 -9.95
C LEU A 180 4.25 1.64 -11.16
N ALA A 181 2.99 1.23 -11.29
CA ALA A 181 2.08 1.67 -12.34
C ALA A 181 1.83 3.19 -12.32
N ALA A 182 1.83 3.80 -11.12
CA ALA A 182 1.72 5.25 -10.97
C ALA A 182 3.03 6.00 -11.32
N VAL A 183 4.19 5.37 -11.16
CA VAL A 183 5.51 6.00 -11.42
C VAL A 183 5.92 5.91 -12.88
N VAL A 184 5.72 4.76 -13.53
CA VAL A 184 6.19 4.46 -14.90
C VAL A 184 5.78 5.50 -15.94
N PRO A 185 4.56 6.05 -15.96
CA PRO A 185 4.18 7.05 -16.97
C PRO A 185 5.09 8.26 -17.01
N LEU A 186 5.65 8.68 -15.89
CA LEU A 186 6.52 9.86 -15.81
C LEU A 186 7.85 9.70 -16.55
N LEU A 187 8.28 8.48 -16.88
CA LEU A 187 9.41 8.22 -17.77
C LEU A 187 9.15 8.69 -19.21
N TYR A 188 7.88 8.76 -19.60
CA TYR A 188 7.45 9.16 -20.95
C TYR A 188 7.14 10.65 -21.08
N ARG A 189 7.33 11.46 -20.01
CA ARG A 189 6.97 12.89 -19.98
C ARG A 189 7.62 13.72 -21.10
N ASN A 190 8.82 13.33 -21.54
CA ASN A 190 9.59 13.99 -22.60
C ASN A 190 9.38 13.37 -23.98
N ARG A 191 8.50 12.38 -24.13
CA ARG A 191 8.12 11.77 -25.42
C ARG A 191 7.00 12.58 -26.09
N ASN A 192 6.58 12.14 -27.29
CA ASN A 192 5.43 12.79 -27.94
C ASN A 192 4.17 12.74 -27.08
N THR A 193 3.29 13.71 -27.27
CA THR A 193 2.10 13.88 -26.43
C THR A 193 1.18 12.65 -26.43
N ALA A 194 1.00 12.01 -27.60
CA ALA A 194 0.13 10.82 -27.70
C ALA A 194 0.67 9.64 -26.89
N ALA A 195 1.97 9.36 -26.96
CA ALA A 195 2.61 8.31 -26.17
C ALA A 195 2.51 8.60 -24.67
N TYR A 196 2.71 9.85 -24.24
CA TYR A 196 2.60 10.23 -22.84
C TYR A 196 1.16 10.07 -22.32
N LEU A 197 0.17 10.54 -23.07
CA LEU A 197 -1.25 10.39 -22.72
C LEU A 197 -1.66 8.93 -22.64
N LEU A 198 -1.27 8.11 -23.63
CA LEU A 198 -1.56 6.68 -23.67
C LEU A 198 -0.96 5.97 -22.45
N VAL A 199 0.35 6.15 -22.20
CA VAL A 199 1.04 5.46 -21.10
C VAL A 199 0.52 5.96 -19.74
N SER A 200 0.15 7.25 -19.62
CA SER A 200 -0.47 7.78 -18.40
C SER A 200 -1.86 7.17 -18.18
N GLY A 201 -2.70 7.11 -19.22
CA GLY A 201 -4.02 6.48 -19.13
C GLY A 201 -3.93 5.00 -18.77
N LEU A 202 -3.04 4.25 -19.40
CA LEU A 202 -2.80 2.83 -19.11
C LEU A 202 -2.23 2.63 -17.69
N GLY A 203 -1.31 3.49 -17.24
CA GLY A 203 -0.76 3.45 -15.88
C GLY A 203 -1.84 3.65 -14.82
N ILE A 204 -2.71 4.65 -15.01
CA ILE A 204 -3.83 4.91 -14.08
C ILE A 204 -4.86 3.78 -14.12
N LEU A 205 -5.16 3.22 -15.29
CA LEU A 205 -6.02 2.05 -15.40
C LEU A 205 -5.42 0.85 -14.65
N ALA A 206 -4.10 0.63 -14.78
CA ALA A 206 -3.39 -0.41 -14.03
C ALA A 206 -3.45 -0.18 -12.52
N VAL A 207 -3.34 1.08 -12.05
CA VAL A 207 -3.55 1.44 -10.63
C VAL A 207 -4.97 1.07 -10.20
N CYS A 208 -5.99 1.48 -10.94
CA CYS A 208 -7.39 1.26 -10.57
C CYS A 208 -7.76 -0.23 -10.57
N THR A 209 -7.18 -1.02 -11.48
CA THR A 209 -7.44 -2.46 -11.60
C THR A 209 -6.51 -3.34 -10.78
N SER A 210 -5.53 -2.76 -10.08
CA SER A 210 -4.71 -3.45 -9.08
C SER A 210 -5.03 -2.99 -7.66
N TYR A 211 -4.66 -1.75 -7.27
CA TYR A 211 -4.98 -1.24 -5.94
C TYR A 211 -5.22 0.27 -5.94
N GLN A 212 -6.47 0.69 -5.81
CA GLN A 212 -6.93 2.06 -5.99
C GLN A 212 -6.33 3.08 -5.01
N ALA A 213 -5.79 2.64 -3.86
CA ALA A 213 -5.13 3.52 -2.90
C ALA A 213 -3.93 4.29 -3.48
N ALA A 214 -3.30 3.76 -4.56
CA ALA A 214 -2.20 4.43 -5.25
C ALA A 214 -2.65 5.56 -6.20
N ALA A 215 -3.95 5.77 -6.41
CA ALA A 215 -4.44 6.72 -7.43
C ALA A 215 -3.94 8.16 -7.24
N GLY A 216 -3.59 8.54 -6.01
CA GLY A 216 -3.02 9.86 -5.72
C GLY A 216 -1.52 10.00 -5.97
N ILE A 217 -0.79 8.90 -6.20
CA ILE A 217 0.67 8.93 -6.33
C ILE A 217 1.10 9.63 -7.63
N PHE A 218 0.49 9.27 -8.76
CA PHE A 218 0.82 9.89 -10.05
C PHE A 218 0.62 11.42 -10.02
N PRO A 219 -0.56 11.96 -9.64
CA PRO A 219 -0.75 13.41 -9.60
C PRO A 219 0.14 14.09 -8.54
N MET A 220 0.44 13.46 -7.40
CA MET A 220 1.42 13.96 -6.42
C MET A 220 2.80 14.13 -7.04
N LEU A 221 3.29 13.14 -7.76
CA LEU A 221 4.59 13.19 -8.43
C LEU A 221 4.60 14.21 -9.57
N VAL A 222 3.48 14.38 -10.29
CA VAL A 222 3.31 15.43 -11.31
C VAL A 222 3.47 16.81 -10.68
N VAL A 223 2.83 17.08 -9.53
CA VAL A 223 2.95 18.36 -8.81
C VAL A 223 4.39 18.61 -8.38
N ALA A 224 5.06 17.60 -7.82
CA ALA A 224 6.46 17.72 -7.41
C ALA A 224 7.41 18.02 -8.61
N LEU A 225 7.19 17.35 -9.74
CA LEU A 225 7.97 17.59 -10.97
C LEU A 225 7.66 18.95 -11.59
N ALA A 226 6.39 19.38 -11.60
CA ALA A 226 5.98 20.70 -12.09
C ALA A 226 6.65 21.82 -11.28
N LEU A 227 6.69 21.69 -9.95
CA LEU A 227 7.42 22.61 -9.07
C LEU A 227 8.90 22.65 -9.42
N ARG A 228 9.51 21.48 -9.66
CA ARG A 228 10.93 21.38 -10.03
C ARG A 228 11.22 22.04 -11.38
N MET A 229 10.40 21.77 -12.41
CA MET A 229 10.49 22.41 -13.73
C MET A 229 10.41 23.92 -13.61
N TRP A 230 9.41 24.41 -12.88
CA TRP A 230 9.20 25.84 -12.67
C TRP A 230 10.39 26.51 -11.96
N ASN A 231 10.92 25.87 -10.89
CA ASN A 231 12.09 26.38 -10.16
C ASN A 231 13.38 26.35 -11.00
N ARG A 232 13.50 25.43 -11.97
CA ARG A 232 14.62 25.41 -12.93
C ARG A 232 14.55 26.52 -13.98
N GLY A 233 13.45 27.29 -14.02
CA GLY A 233 13.26 28.44 -14.91
C GLY A 233 12.48 28.11 -16.17
N GLU A 234 11.90 26.91 -16.30
CA GLU A 234 11.04 26.58 -17.43
C GLU A 234 9.84 27.53 -17.50
N SER A 235 9.33 27.78 -18.70
CA SER A 235 8.23 28.72 -18.90
C SER A 235 6.94 28.22 -18.25
N ILE A 236 6.08 29.12 -17.82
CA ILE A 236 4.76 28.77 -17.25
C ILE A 236 3.93 27.97 -18.25
N ARG A 237 4.14 28.19 -19.55
CA ARG A 237 3.47 27.45 -20.62
C ARG A 237 3.92 25.99 -20.67
N GLU A 238 5.23 25.72 -20.55
CA GLU A 238 5.78 24.36 -20.53
C GLU A 238 5.31 23.59 -19.32
N VAL A 239 5.39 24.20 -18.13
CA VAL A 239 4.89 23.62 -16.88
C VAL A 239 3.38 23.37 -16.96
N GLY A 240 2.61 24.35 -17.45
CA GLY A 240 1.16 24.22 -17.61
C GLY A 240 0.78 23.13 -18.60
N LEU A 241 1.49 23.01 -19.74
CA LEU A 241 1.28 21.94 -20.71
C LEU A 241 1.61 20.56 -20.13
N PHE A 242 2.68 20.43 -19.33
CA PHE A 242 2.99 19.19 -18.63
C PHE A 242 1.87 18.80 -17.67
N CYS A 243 1.40 19.74 -16.82
CA CYS A 243 0.28 19.49 -15.90
C CYS A 243 -1.00 19.10 -16.66
N LEU A 244 -1.33 19.82 -17.74
CA LEU A 244 -2.53 19.56 -18.53
C LEU A 244 -2.51 18.19 -19.19
N LYS A 245 -1.39 17.80 -19.81
CA LYS A 245 -1.22 16.48 -20.41
C LYS A 245 -1.32 15.38 -19.34
N SER A 246 -0.70 15.59 -18.18
CA SER A 246 -0.76 14.63 -17.06
C SER A 246 -2.21 14.49 -16.54
N ALA A 247 -2.90 15.60 -16.35
CA ALA A 247 -4.30 15.60 -15.94
C ALA A 247 -5.21 14.92 -16.97
N ALA A 248 -4.98 15.17 -18.27
CA ALA A 248 -5.72 14.52 -19.34
C ALA A 248 -5.49 13.00 -19.37
N GLY A 249 -4.24 12.55 -19.29
CA GLY A 249 -3.91 11.12 -19.20
C GLY A 249 -4.53 10.45 -17.97
N TYR A 250 -4.47 11.12 -16.81
CA TYR A 250 -5.10 10.67 -15.57
C TYR A 250 -6.63 10.54 -15.73
N ALA A 251 -7.27 11.56 -16.26
CA ALA A 251 -8.71 11.58 -16.50
C ALA A 251 -9.15 10.49 -17.49
N LEU A 252 -8.38 10.28 -18.57
CA LEU A 252 -8.67 9.21 -19.54
C LEU A 252 -8.64 7.82 -18.87
N GLY A 253 -7.63 7.54 -18.06
CA GLY A 253 -7.52 6.27 -17.33
C GLY A 253 -8.67 6.07 -16.33
N LEU A 254 -9.01 7.11 -15.55
CA LEU A 254 -10.12 7.06 -14.59
C LEU A 254 -11.49 6.92 -15.27
N LEU A 255 -11.74 7.68 -16.34
CA LEU A 255 -13.00 7.60 -17.05
C LEU A 255 -13.18 6.23 -17.70
N PHE A 256 -12.14 5.69 -18.32
CA PHE A 256 -12.18 4.34 -18.88
C PHE A 256 -12.46 3.30 -17.79
N PHE A 257 -11.76 3.40 -16.65
CA PHE A 257 -12.02 2.52 -15.51
C PHE A 257 -13.48 2.61 -15.06
N LYS A 258 -13.98 3.83 -14.80
CA LYS A 258 -15.33 4.04 -14.27
C LYS A 258 -16.44 3.63 -15.23
N LEU A 259 -16.27 3.88 -16.52
CA LEU A 259 -17.33 3.67 -17.52
C LEU A 259 -17.32 2.26 -18.13
N VAL A 260 -16.17 1.58 -18.15
CA VAL A 260 -16.01 0.32 -18.89
C VAL A 260 -15.68 -0.85 -17.97
N ILE A 261 -14.87 -0.62 -16.92
CA ILE A 261 -14.30 -1.71 -16.10
C ILE A 261 -15.02 -1.85 -14.76
N MET A 262 -15.34 -0.72 -14.10
CA MET A 262 -15.84 -0.74 -12.73
C MET A 262 -17.21 -1.40 -12.66
N ILE A 263 -17.29 -2.51 -11.91
CA ILE A 263 -18.56 -3.05 -11.45
C ILE A 263 -18.92 -2.29 -10.18
N PRO A 264 -20.17 -1.78 -10.06
CA PRO A 264 -20.64 -1.24 -8.79
C PRO A 264 -20.53 -2.34 -7.73
N ALA A 265 -19.60 -2.18 -6.81
CA ALA A 265 -19.50 -3.11 -5.69
C ALA A 265 -20.63 -2.78 -4.72
N ASP A 266 -21.55 -3.68 -4.59
CA ASP A 266 -22.57 -3.66 -3.53
C ASP A 266 -21.93 -4.23 -2.25
N THR A 267 -20.92 -3.53 -1.75
CA THR A 267 -20.20 -3.94 -0.55
C THR A 267 -20.38 -2.90 0.54
N ASN A 268 -20.76 -3.33 1.72
CA ASN A 268 -20.79 -2.50 2.92
C ASN A 268 -19.40 -1.98 3.32
N TYR A 269 -18.32 -2.47 2.67
CA TYR A 269 -16.93 -2.16 3.03
C TYR A 269 -16.38 -0.90 2.38
N VAL A 270 -16.67 -0.68 1.08
CA VAL A 270 -16.26 0.54 0.36
C VAL A 270 -17.45 1.05 -0.43
N GLY A 271 -18.05 2.14 0.03
CA GLY A 271 -19.06 2.82 -0.75
C GLY A 271 -18.42 3.49 -1.96
N ASN A 272 -18.86 3.13 -3.17
CA ASN A 272 -18.49 3.83 -4.41
C ASN A 272 -19.27 5.13 -4.62
N ALA A 273 -20.13 5.48 -3.67
CA ALA A 273 -20.96 6.66 -3.74
C ALA A 273 -20.13 7.92 -3.46
N LEU A 274 -20.31 8.91 -4.32
CA LEU A 274 -19.88 10.27 -4.03
C LEU A 274 -20.97 10.96 -3.22
N PRO A 275 -20.62 11.87 -2.29
CA PRO A 275 -21.57 12.75 -1.65
C PRO A 275 -22.33 13.58 -2.66
N SER A 276 -23.45 14.21 -2.27
CA SER A 276 -24.13 15.19 -3.10
C SER A 276 -23.17 16.31 -3.52
N ALA A 277 -23.42 16.94 -4.67
CA ALA A 277 -22.53 17.97 -5.22
C ALA A 277 -22.28 19.13 -4.23
N GLY A 278 -23.24 19.46 -3.36
CA GLY A 278 -23.09 20.49 -2.33
C GLY A 278 -22.26 20.04 -1.13
N GLU A 279 -22.17 18.74 -0.88
CA GLU A 279 -21.45 18.16 0.27
C GLU A 279 -20.06 17.65 -0.09
N LEU A 280 -19.72 17.56 -1.37
CA LEU A 280 -18.46 16.97 -1.86
C LEU A 280 -17.23 17.66 -1.23
N ILE A 281 -17.19 18.99 -1.23
CA ILE A 281 -16.05 19.74 -0.68
C ILE A 281 -15.98 19.63 0.85
N PRO A 282 -17.08 19.83 1.62
CA PRO A 282 -17.06 19.57 3.06
C PRO A 282 -16.61 18.16 3.42
N HIS A 283 -17.16 17.12 2.81
CA HIS A 283 -16.76 15.72 3.04
C HIS A 283 -15.30 15.48 2.71
N PHE A 284 -14.84 15.99 1.57
CA PHE A 284 -13.42 15.86 1.20
C PHE A 284 -12.50 16.44 2.27
N LEU A 285 -12.80 17.65 2.77
CA LEU A 285 -11.98 18.30 3.80
C LEU A 285 -12.07 17.60 5.15
N GLU A 286 -13.23 17.09 5.53
CA GLU A 286 -13.44 16.33 6.76
C GLU A 286 -12.68 15.00 6.72
N ASN A 287 -12.80 14.25 5.63
CA ASN A 287 -12.07 13.00 5.43
C ASN A 287 -10.55 13.25 5.42
N LEU A 288 -10.10 14.30 4.74
CA LEU A 288 -8.70 14.69 4.73
C LEU A 288 -8.19 15.04 6.14
N ARG A 289 -8.97 15.80 6.91
CA ARG A 289 -8.68 16.09 8.32
C ARG A 289 -8.57 14.82 9.16
N SER A 290 -9.48 13.87 8.95
CA SER A 290 -9.50 12.58 9.63
C SER A 290 -8.24 11.77 9.32
N TYR A 291 -7.82 11.68 8.06
CA TYR A 291 -6.56 11.03 7.68
C TYR A 291 -5.34 11.65 8.37
N TYR A 292 -5.25 12.97 8.38
CA TYR A 292 -4.13 13.65 9.05
C TYR A 292 -4.19 13.53 10.58
N SER A 293 -5.39 13.50 11.16
CA SER A 293 -5.57 13.20 12.59
C SER A 293 -5.06 11.80 12.94
N LEU A 294 -5.35 10.81 12.07
CA LEU A 294 -4.83 9.46 12.23
C LEU A 294 -3.30 9.41 12.11
N ILE A 295 -2.70 10.13 11.16
CA ILE A 295 -1.23 10.22 11.06
C ILE A 295 -0.64 10.83 12.34
N LEU A 296 -1.26 11.87 12.86
CA LEU A 296 -0.83 12.48 14.12
C LEU A 296 -0.98 11.54 15.31
N SER A 297 -1.98 10.67 15.34
CA SER A 297 -2.13 9.64 16.34
C SER A 297 -1.10 8.51 16.17
N ASP A 298 -0.93 8.01 14.95
CA ASP A 298 -0.04 6.90 14.62
C ASP A 298 1.43 7.23 14.86
N PHE A 299 1.84 8.46 14.55
CA PHE A 299 3.22 8.91 14.67
C PHE A 299 3.52 9.45 16.06
N LYS A 300 4.47 8.88 16.77
CA LYS A 300 4.96 9.43 18.02
C LYS A 300 5.64 10.80 17.83
N PRO A 301 5.77 11.62 18.89
CA PRO A 301 6.30 12.99 18.78
C PRO A 301 7.61 13.11 18.00
N PHE A 302 8.54 12.19 18.23
CA PHE A 302 9.83 12.18 17.52
C PHE A 302 9.67 11.95 15.99
N TRP A 303 8.77 11.07 15.57
CA TRP A 303 8.49 10.85 14.15
C TRP A 303 7.83 12.05 13.50
N ARG A 304 6.90 12.71 14.24
CA ARG A 304 6.26 13.95 13.78
C ARG A 304 7.29 15.04 13.56
N ILE A 305 8.20 15.23 14.53
CA ILE A 305 9.29 16.22 14.42
C ILE A 305 10.16 15.90 13.21
N ALA A 306 10.59 14.64 13.03
CA ALA A 306 11.41 14.24 11.90
C ALA A 306 10.70 14.46 10.55
N ALA A 307 9.39 14.15 10.46
CA ALA A 307 8.58 14.38 9.26
C ALA A 307 8.43 15.89 8.95
N VAL A 308 8.17 16.71 9.95
CA VAL A 308 8.09 18.19 9.81
C VAL A 308 9.45 18.75 9.38
N LEU A 309 10.55 18.29 9.97
CA LEU A 309 11.89 18.73 9.58
C LEU A 309 12.27 18.25 8.17
N ALA A 310 11.81 17.06 7.73
CA ALA A 310 11.99 16.61 6.35
C ALA A 310 11.19 17.49 5.36
N ALA A 311 9.96 17.88 5.69
CA ALA A 311 9.17 18.83 4.92
C ALA A 311 9.81 20.22 4.89
N ALA A 312 10.34 20.69 6.01
CA ALA A 312 11.07 21.95 6.08
C ALA A 312 12.35 21.90 5.23
N ALA A 313 13.12 20.81 5.29
CA ALA A 313 14.30 20.62 4.46
C ALA A 313 13.95 20.61 2.95
N PHE A 314 12.83 19.96 2.57
CA PHE A 314 12.28 20.03 1.22
C PHE A 314 11.99 21.48 0.81
N CYS A 315 11.27 22.24 1.62
CA CYS A 315 10.93 23.63 1.33
C CYS A 315 12.18 24.51 1.19
N VAL A 316 13.10 24.41 2.15
CA VAL A 316 14.35 25.17 2.13
C VAL A 316 15.17 24.85 0.88
N ARG A 317 15.33 23.55 0.59
CA ARG A 317 16.10 23.10 -0.58
C ARG A 317 15.46 23.59 -1.88
N THR A 318 14.14 23.42 -2.01
CA THR A 318 13.38 23.83 -3.20
C THR A 318 13.50 25.33 -3.47
N VAL A 319 13.45 26.17 -2.42
CA VAL A 319 13.57 27.62 -2.55
C VAL A 319 15.01 28.03 -2.85
N LEU A 320 16.01 27.43 -2.16
CA LEU A 320 17.43 27.75 -2.38
C LEU A 320 17.92 27.37 -3.79
N ASP A 321 17.41 26.30 -4.38
CA ASP A 321 17.78 25.85 -5.73
C ASP A 321 16.98 26.54 -6.82
N SER A 322 15.99 27.37 -6.46
CA SER A 322 15.14 28.03 -7.44
C SER A 322 15.89 29.12 -8.21
N ARG A 323 15.75 29.10 -9.53
CA ARG A 323 16.17 30.20 -10.41
C ARG A 323 15.18 31.36 -10.43
N ARG A 324 14.06 31.24 -9.70
CA ARG A 324 13.04 32.28 -9.56
C ARG A 324 13.34 33.21 -8.40
N ARG A 325 12.67 34.37 -8.38
CA ARG A 325 12.71 35.26 -7.19
C ARG A 325 12.21 34.53 -5.95
N THR A 326 12.77 34.84 -4.80
CA THR A 326 12.50 34.11 -3.53
C THR A 326 11.02 34.05 -3.16
N LEU A 327 10.28 35.16 -3.27
CA LEU A 327 8.87 35.20 -2.87
C LEU A 327 7.98 34.31 -3.76
N PRO A 328 8.04 34.37 -5.11
CA PRO A 328 7.35 33.40 -5.96
C PRO A 328 7.77 31.94 -5.69
N ALA A 329 9.06 31.68 -5.42
CA ALA A 329 9.52 30.32 -5.12
C ALA A 329 8.90 29.78 -3.82
N ILE A 330 8.82 30.60 -2.77
CA ILE A 330 8.14 30.25 -1.52
C ILE A 330 6.64 29.98 -1.77
N ALA A 331 5.96 30.88 -2.48
CA ALA A 331 4.53 30.74 -2.76
C ALA A 331 4.21 29.44 -3.53
N MET A 332 4.96 29.17 -4.61
CA MET A 332 4.75 27.94 -5.40
C MET A 332 5.12 26.68 -4.63
N THR A 333 6.13 26.73 -3.76
CA THR A 333 6.48 25.59 -2.91
C THR A 333 5.36 25.32 -1.89
N ALA A 334 4.77 26.36 -1.30
CA ALA A 334 3.64 26.21 -0.38
C ALA A 334 2.40 25.62 -1.08
N VAL A 335 2.06 26.11 -2.27
CA VAL A 335 0.95 25.56 -3.08
C VAL A 335 1.20 24.09 -3.41
N ALA A 336 2.41 23.76 -3.88
CA ALA A 336 2.75 22.36 -4.22
C ALA A 336 2.70 21.46 -2.98
N LEU A 337 3.15 21.91 -1.81
CA LEU A 337 3.09 21.16 -0.56
C LEU A 337 1.64 20.82 -0.18
N ILE A 338 0.74 21.81 -0.27
CA ILE A 338 -0.70 21.61 -0.02
C ILE A 338 -1.29 20.61 -1.00
N LEU A 339 -1.05 20.79 -2.30
CA LEU A 339 -1.58 19.90 -3.33
C LEU A 339 -1.06 18.46 -3.17
N MET A 340 0.24 18.27 -2.93
CA MET A 340 0.81 16.96 -2.69
C MET A 340 0.20 16.30 -1.43
N GLY A 341 0.02 17.08 -0.35
CA GLY A 341 -0.63 16.61 0.86
C GLY A 341 -2.08 16.15 0.61
N MET A 342 -2.85 16.90 -0.18
CA MET A 342 -4.22 16.51 -0.53
C MET A 342 -4.28 15.22 -1.35
N MET A 343 -3.24 14.91 -2.12
CA MET A 343 -3.19 13.74 -3.01
C MET A 343 -2.69 12.45 -2.33
N CYS A 344 -2.21 12.52 -1.08
CA CYS A 344 -1.64 11.36 -0.38
C CYS A 344 -2.57 10.15 -0.29
N PHE A 345 -3.88 10.37 -0.27
CA PHE A 345 -4.89 9.32 -0.03
C PHE A 345 -5.72 9.01 -1.29
N GLY A 346 -5.24 9.45 -2.45
CA GLY A 346 -5.89 9.23 -3.73
C GLY A 346 -7.29 9.83 -3.80
N LEU A 347 -8.25 9.01 -4.23
CA LEU A 347 -9.65 9.42 -4.37
C LEU A 347 -10.48 9.18 -3.10
N TYR A 348 -9.95 8.46 -2.11
CA TYR A 348 -10.69 8.11 -0.90
C TYR A 348 -11.30 9.30 -0.14
N PRO A 349 -10.60 10.45 0.01
CA PRO A 349 -11.20 11.58 0.69
C PRO A 349 -12.49 12.12 0.03
N ALA A 350 -12.69 11.84 -1.26
CA ALA A 350 -13.88 12.26 -2.00
C ALA A 350 -15.09 11.32 -1.84
N LEU A 351 -14.91 10.13 -1.24
CA LEU A 351 -15.99 9.14 -1.09
C LEU A 351 -16.86 9.47 0.12
N ALA A 352 -18.16 9.17 0.01
CA ALA A 352 -19.10 9.33 1.12
C ALA A 352 -18.78 8.39 2.28
N SER A 353 -18.32 7.16 1.97
CA SER A 353 -17.79 6.20 2.95
C SER A 353 -16.36 5.87 2.57
N THR A 354 -15.39 6.35 3.36
CA THR A 354 -13.97 6.21 3.07
C THR A 354 -13.28 5.16 3.92
N VAL A 355 -12.13 4.65 3.45
CA VAL A 355 -11.34 3.59 4.11
C VAL A 355 -10.17 4.19 4.87
N PHE A 356 -10.23 4.20 6.19
CA PHE A 356 -9.16 4.70 7.06
C PHE A 356 -8.12 3.64 7.45
N ALA A 357 -8.13 2.47 6.83
CA ALA A 357 -7.15 1.41 7.12
C ALA A 357 -5.71 1.84 6.77
N PRO A 358 -4.69 1.43 7.56
CA PRO A 358 -3.28 1.77 7.28
C PRO A 358 -2.87 1.47 5.84
N ARG A 359 -3.28 0.33 5.29
CA ARG A 359 -3.00 -0.07 3.90
C ARG A 359 -3.54 0.87 2.82
N ALA A 360 -4.42 1.81 3.18
CA ALA A 360 -4.92 2.85 2.27
C ALA A 360 -4.13 4.16 2.36
N MET A 361 -3.19 4.28 3.31
CA MET A 361 -2.51 5.53 3.66
C MET A 361 -1.03 5.59 3.22
N TYR A 362 -0.52 4.58 2.52
CA TYR A 362 0.91 4.52 2.15
C TYR A 362 1.36 5.63 1.17
N GLY A 363 0.44 6.33 0.52
CA GLY A 363 0.76 7.53 -0.24
C GLY A 363 1.45 8.62 0.59
N PHE A 364 1.22 8.67 1.91
CA PHE A 364 1.98 9.52 2.81
C PHE A 364 3.46 9.14 2.88
N GLY A 365 3.79 7.84 2.82
CA GLY A 365 5.18 7.37 2.70
C GLY A 365 5.84 7.82 1.39
N VAL A 366 5.08 7.86 0.28
CA VAL A 366 5.55 8.41 -0.99
C VAL A 366 5.86 9.90 -0.86
N LEU A 367 5.00 10.68 -0.20
CA LEU A 367 5.23 12.10 0.08
C LEU A 367 6.53 12.32 0.87
N LEU A 368 6.74 11.56 1.94
CA LEU A 368 7.98 11.62 2.73
C LEU A 368 9.22 11.26 1.89
N THR A 369 9.08 10.29 0.99
CA THR A 369 10.14 9.92 0.05
C THR A 369 10.48 11.08 -0.91
N VAL A 370 9.47 11.78 -1.45
CA VAL A 370 9.67 12.98 -2.29
C VAL A 370 10.40 14.08 -1.53
N PHE A 371 10.00 14.35 -0.28
CA PHE A 371 10.66 15.34 0.57
C PHE A 371 12.14 14.98 0.81
N GLY A 372 12.37 13.75 1.19
CA GLY A 372 13.71 13.27 1.48
C GLY A 372 14.62 13.23 0.26
N MET A 373 14.11 12.79 -0.91
CA MET A 373 14.88 12.79 -2.16
C MET A 373 15.31 14.19 -2.56
N THR A 374 14.42 15.18 -2.49
CA THR A 374 14.75 16.57 -2.78
C THR A 374 15.81 17.10 -1.80
N ALA A 375 15.71 16.77 -0.53
CA ALA A 375 16.67 17.17 0.49
C ALA A 375 18.02 16.44 0.36
N ALA A 376 18.03 15.19 -0.09
CA ALA A 376 19.24 14.36 -0.19
C ALA A 376 20.02 14.55 -1.49
N GLU A 377 19.41 15.16 -2.52
CA GLU A 377 19.97 15.26 -3.86
C GLU A 377 21.30 16.01 -3.91
N GLY A 378 22.29 15.41 -4.58
CA GLY A 378 23.55 16.06 -4.93
C GLY A 378 24.40 16.49 -3.73
N LYS A 379 25.09 17.63 -3.88
CA LYS A 379 25.99 18.21 -2.87
C LYS A 379 25.27 19.04 -1.81
N THR A 380 24.02 18.69 -1.46
CA THR A 380 23.27 19.36 -0.40
C THR A 380 24.00 19.29 0.94
N ARG A 381 23.87 20.34 1.76
CA ARG A 381 24.45 20.36 3.13
C ARG A 381 23.90 19.21 3.95
N VAL A 382 24.77 18.49 4.65
CA VAL A 382 24.41 17.32 5.46
C VAL A 382 23.22 17.53 6.41
N PRO A 383 23.10 18.67 7.12
CA PRO A 383 21.96 18.89 8.04
C PRO A 383 20.57 18.76 7.39
N LEU A 384 20.43 19.11 6.10
CA LEU A 384 19.14 18.99 5.39
C LEU A 384 18.79 17.54 5.05
N LYS A 385 19.78 16.64 4.97
CA LYS A 385 19.57 15.22 4.66
C LYS A 385 19.16 14.41 5.90
N ILE A 386 19.60 14.83 7.08
CA ILE A 386 19.45 14.07 8.34
C ILE A 386 18.00 13.73 8.67
N PRO A 387 17.00 14.64 8.61
CA PRO A 387 15.64 14.31 9.03
C PRO A 387 15.02 13.15 8.25
N ALA A 388 15.23 13.09 6.94
CA ALA A 388 14.70 12.02 6.10
C ALA A 388 15.41 10.69 6.35
N VAL A 389 16.73 10.71 6.59
CA VAL A 389 17.50 9.51 6.94
C VAL A 389 17.13 9.00 8.35
N VAL A 390 16.85 9.91 9.27
CA VAL A 390 16.31 9.53 10.59
C VAL A 390 14.94 8.84 10.44
N LEU A 391 14.04 9.36 9.58
CA LEU A 391 12.77 8.69 9.28
C LEU A 391 13.00 7.29 8.69
N SER A 392 13.91 7.17 7.73
CA SER A 392 14.28 5.87 7.15
C SER A 392 14.74 4.88 8.22
N TRP A 393 15.63 5.31 9.12
CA TRP A 393 16.12 4.49 10.21
C TRP A 393 15.01 4.08 11.19
N VAL A 394 14.18 5.01 11.62
CA VAL A 394 13.13 4.69 12.60
C VAL A 394 12.04 3.80 12.00
N PHE A 395 11.76 3.91 10.70
CA PHE A 395 10.85 2.99 10.02
C PHE A 395 11.46 1.61 9.86
N PHE A 396 12.76 1.53 9.58
CA PHE A 396 13.49 0.27 9.58
C PHE A 396 13.42 -0.43 10.95
N VAL A 397 13.69 0.29 12.05
CA VAL A 397 13.55 -0.26 13.40
C VAL A 397 12.10 -0.66 13.70
N PHE A 398 11.14 0.18 13.32
CA PHE A 398 9.71 -0.11 13.52
C PHE A 398 9.27 -1.37 12.80
N SER A 399 9.79 -1.66 11.60
CA SER A 399 9.42 -2.87 10.85
C SER A 399 9.79 -4.16 11.60
N PHE A 400 10.92 -4.18 12.33
CA PHE A 400 11.27 -5.30 13.22
C PHE A 400 10.34 -5.40 14.42
N THR A 401 10.03 -4.26 15.07
CA THR A 401 9.09 -4.22 16.19
C THR A 401 7.71 -4.75 15.76
N TYR A 402 7.24 -4.32 14.59
CA TYR A 402 5.96 -4.77 14.04
C TYR A 402 5.97 -6.27 13.71
N GLY A 403 7.01 -6.78 13.06
CA GLY A 403 7.13 -8.21 12.77
C GLY A 403 7.18 -9.07 14.03
N ASN A 404 7.87 -8.62 15.10
CA ASN A 404 7.85 -9.30 16.40
C ASN A 404 6.45 -9.28 17.03
N ALA A 405 5.76 -8.14 16.94
CA ALA A 405 4.38 -8.03 17.42
C ALA A 405 3.42 -8.99 16.71
N LEU A 406 3.56 -9.15 15.38
CA LEU A 406 2.80 -10.15 14.62
C LEU A 406 3.12 -11.58 15.07
N SER A 407 4.38 -11.90 15.36
CA SER A 407 4.77 -13.24 15.85
C SER A 407 4.11 -13.57 17.18
N VAL A 408 4.15 -12.62 18.12
CA VAL A 408 3.55 -12.80 19.45
C VAL A 408 2.02 -12.91 19.34
N GLN A 409 1.38 -12.08 18.50
CA GLN A 409 -0.06 -12.15 18.26
C GLN A 409 -0.45 -13.50 17.63
N LYS A 410 0.37 -14.03 16.71
CA LYS A 410 0.12 -15.35 16.12
C LYS A 410 0.11 -16.44 17.20
N ASP A 411 1.14 -16.48 18.03
CA ASP A 411 1.26 -17.51 19.08
C ASP A 411 0.08 -17.44 20.05
N TYR A 412 -0.37 -16.23 20.39
CA TYR A 412 -1.55 -16.03 21.24
C TYR A 412 -2.85 -16.44 20.54
N THR A 413 -3.02 -16.07 19.28
CA THR A 413 -4.19 -16.48 18.49
C THR A 413 -4.25 -17.99 18.35
N ASP A 414 -3.14 -18.65 18.04
CA ASP A 414 -3.05 -20.12 17.95
C ASP A 414 -3.39 -20.79 19.28
N PHE A 415 -2.91 -20.25 20.39
CA PHE A 415 -3.22 -20.75 21.73
C PHE A 415 -4.73 -20.65 22.04
N ARG A 416 -5.31 -19.45 21.86
CA ARG A 416 -6.72 -19.18 22.13
C ARG A 416 -7.65 -20.04 21.26
N THR A 417 -7.31 -20.17 19.98
CA THR A 417 -8.06 -20.98 19.02
C THR A 417 -8.05 -22.47 19.40
N ARG A 418 -6.89 -22.99 19.81
CA ARG A 418 -6.79 -24.40 20.23
C ARG A 418 -7.65 -24.69 21.45
N LEU A 419 -7.73 -23.76 22.41
CA LEU A 419 -8.62 -23.91 23.56
C LEU A 419 -10.08 -24.00 23.14
N VAL A 420 -10.52 -23.07 22.27
CA VAL A 420 -11.91 -23.08 21.75
C VAL A 420 -12.21 -24.41 21.05
N ILE A 421 -11.33 -24.88 20.17
CA ILE A 421 -11.53 -26.14 19.44
C ILE A 421 -11.55 -27.34 20.39
N SER A 422 -10.66 -27.35 21.40
CA SER A 422 -10.65 -28.42 22.42
C SER A 422 -11.95 -28.50 23.17
N ASP A 423 -12.47 -27.36 23.62
CA ASP A 423 -13.71 -27.34 24.42
C ASP A 423 -14.95 -27.61 23.55
N LEU A 424 -14.93 -27.17 22.25
CA LEU A 424 -15.99 -27.55 21.31
C LEU A 424 -16.11 -29.06 21.10
N GLN A 425 -14.99 -29.80 21.11
CA GLN A 425 -15.01 -31.27 20.93
C GLN A 425 -15.70 -31.99 22.09
N GLU A 426 -15.77 -31.39 23.26
CA GLU A 426 -16.46 -31.95 24.41
C GLU A 426 -17.98 -31.74 24.37
N VAL A 427 -18.46 -30.80 23.55
CA VAL A 427 -19.90 -30.51 23.39
C VAL A 427 -20.59 -31.67 22.68
N GLU A 428 -21.70 -32.13 23.24
CA GLU A 428 -22.47 -33.30 22.76
C GLU A 428 -22.86 -33.17 21.27
N ALA A 429 -23.17 -31.97 20.81
CA ALA A 429 -23.53 -31.69 19.41
C ALA A 429 -22.46 -32.16 18.41
N PHE A 430 -21.18 -32.15 18.79
CA PHE A 430 -20.04 -32.56 17.93
C PHE A 430 -19.74 -34.07 17.97
N ARG A 431 -20.45 -34.84 18.80
CA ARG A 431 -20.30 -36.33 18.88
C ARG A 431 -20.99 -37.06 17.71
N SER A 432 -21.73 -36.35 16.89
CA SER A 432 -22.41 -36.91 15.70
C SER A 432 -21.95 -36.23 14.44
N ASP A 433 -22.02 -36.93 13.30
CA ASP A 433 -21.67 -36.41 11.97
C ASP A 433 -22.67 -35.39 11.41
N ALA A 434 -23.66 -35.02 12.17
CA ALA A 434 -24.69 -34.14 11.70
C ALA A 434 -24.30 -32.67 11.83
N PRO A 435 -24.72 -31.78 10.90
CA PRO A 435 -24.32 -30.37 10.87
C PRO A 435 -24.67 -29.63 12.16
N VAL A 436 -23.73 -28.87 12.69
CA VAL A 436 -23.87 -28.01 13.88
C VAL A 436 -23.70 -26.55 13.43
N THR A 437 -24.67 -25.71 13.74
CA THR A 437 -24.58 -24.28 13.49
C THR A 437 -23.78 -23.65 14.63
N VAL A 438 -22.59 -23.12 14.28
CA VAL A 438 -21.71 -22.43 15.23
C VAL A 438 -21.65 -20.95 14.90
N GLN A 439 -21.69 -20.10 15.91
CA GLN A 439 -21.43 -18.67 15.79
C GLN A 439 -20.40 -18.26 16.83
N LEU A 440 -19.38 -17.51 16.36
CA LEU A 440 -18.42 -16.84 17.24
C LEU A 440 -18.94 -15.43 17.57
N SER A 441 -18.80 -15.02 18.80
CA SER A 441 -19.12 -13.67 19.27
C SER A 441 -17.97 -13.14 20.13
N GLY A 442 -17.71 -11.84 20.08
CA GLY A 442 -16.58 -11.24 20.76
C GLY A 442 -15.29 -11.31 19.94
N SER A 443 -14.14 -11.29 20.61
CA SER A 443 -12.82 -11.26 19.98
C SER A 443 -11.82 -12.07 20.78
N LEU A 444 -10.84 -12.69 20.11
CA LEU A 444 -9.69 -13.27 20.80
C LEU A 444 -8.83 -12.22 21.50
N GLY A 445 -8.96 -10.96 21.07
CA GLY A 445 -8.21 -9.85 21.61
C GLY A 445 -6.73 -9.86 21.18
N LYS A 446 -5.99 -8.98 21.83
CA LYS A 446 -4.54 -8.85 21.61
C LYS A 446 -3.77 -9.48 22.75
N GLU A 447 -2.64 -10.05 22.41
CA GLU A 447 -1.74 -10.63 23.39
C GLU A 447 -1.29 -9.57 24.41
N PRO A 448 -1.26 -9.89 25.73
CA PRO A 448 -0.94 -8.90 26.78
C PRO A 448 0.40 -8.17 26.63
N VAL A 449 1.44 -8.80 26.05
CA VAL A 449 2.73 -8.14 25.78
C VAL A 449 2.55 -6.95 24.81
N LEU A 450 1.57 -7.04 23.91
CA LEU A 450 1.27 -5.96 22.97
C LEU A 450 0.70 -4.70 23.65
N TRP A 451 0.27 -4.76 24.91
CA TRP A 451 -0.19 -3.58 25.64
C TRP A 451 0.96 -2.60 25.97
N ASN A 452 2.20 -3.10 26.05
CA ASN A 452 3.37 -2.26 26.27
C ASN A 452 3.91 -1.62 24.96
N MET A 453 3.86 -2.35 23.85
CA MET A 453 4.41 -1.88 22.57
C MET A 453 3.72 -0.61 22.04
N PRO A 454 2.38 -0.48 22.09
CA PRO A 454 1.68 0.73 21.64
C PRO A 454 2.02 1.98 22.42
N GLN A 455 2.51 1.89 23.66
CA GLN A 455 3.00 3.05 24.40
C GLN A 455 4.15 3.74 23.65
N ASN A 456 4.99 2.97 22.96
CA ASN A 456 6.02 3.51 22.09
C ASN A 456 5.55 3.68 20.63
N TYR A 457 4.61 2.86 20.16
CA TYR A 457 4.20 2.79 18.76
C TYR A 457 2.68 2.58 18.64
N GLN A 458 1.91 3.65 18.86
CA GLN A 458 0.43 3.60 18.81
C GLN A 458 -0.11 3.00 17.50
N MET A 459 0.63 3.16 16.42
CA MET A 459 0.28 2.57 15.13
C MET A 459 0.12 1.04 15.16
N LEU A 460 0.76 0.33 16.10
CA LEU A 460 0.59 -1.11 16.26
C LEU A 460 -0.87 -1.49 16.57
N ASN A 461 -1.61 -0.61 17.25
CA ASN A 461 -3.04 -0.84 17.50
C ASN A 461 -3.88 -0.96 16.23
N ARG A 462 -3.43 -0.32 15.15
CA ARG A 462 -4.11 -0.32 13.86
C ARG A 462 -3.52 -1.33 12.86
N LEU A 463 -2.26 -1.70 13.04
CA LEU A 463 -1.57 -2.66 12.16
C LEU A 463 -1.78 -4.10 12.59
N ILE A 464 -1.94 -4.37 13.89
CA ILE A 464 -2.17 -5.73 14.37
C ILE A 464 -3.68 -5.97 14.34
N PRO A 465 -4.16 -6.94 13.53
CA PRO A 465 -5.58 -7.23 13.45
C PRO A 465 -6.09 -7.82 14.77
N ASP A 466 -7.33 -7.52 15.08
CA ASP A 466 -8.05 -8.14 16.15
C ASP A 466 -8.76 -9.38 15.59
N THR A 467 -8.25 -10.56 15.90
CA THR A 467 -8.73 -11.81 15.31
C THR A 467 -10.09 -12.17 15.88
N PHE A 468 -11.04 -12.43 14.99
CA PHE A 468 -12.47 -12.66 15.26
C PHE A 468 -13.18 -11.44 15.90
N GLY A 469 -12.53 -10.28 15.91
CA GLY A 469 -13.14 -9.03 16.34
C GLY A 469 -14.12 -8.51 15.31
N GLY A 470 -15.36 -8.24 15.74
CA GLY A 470 -16.39 -7.67 14.89
C GLY A 470 -17.42 -8.64 14.34
N GLY A 471 -17.23 -9.95 14.49
CA GLY A 471 -18.21 -10.97 14.12
C GLY A 471 -18.56 -10.98 12.63
N ASP A 472 -17.61 -10.57 11.77
CA ASP A 472 -17.82 -10.60 10.34
C ASP A 472 -17.84 -12.05 9.79
N ASP A 473 -18.68 -12.26 8.80
CA ASP A 473 -18.94 -13.54 8.18
C ASP A 473 -17.69 -14.19 7.59
N LEU A 474 -16.80 -13.37 7.03
CA LEU A 474 -15.57 -13.82 6.38
C LEU A 474 -14.58 -14.40 7.40
N THR A 475 -14.46 -13.76 8.57
CA THR A 475 -13.57 -14.22 9.65
C THR A 475 -14.08 -15.53 10.25
N GLN A 476 -15.42 -15.65 10.48
CA GLN A 476 -16.04 -16.89 10.98
C GLN A 476 -15.86 -18.02 9.97
N TYR A 477 -16.20 -17.77 8.70
CA TYR A 477 -16.04 -18.77 7.65
C TYR A 477 -14.58 -19.21 7.48
N GLY A 478 -13.64 -18.28 7.55
CA GLY A 478 -12.21 -18.56 7.53
C GLY A 478 -11.76 -19.45 8.70
N PHE A 479 -12.31 -19.24 9.91
CA PHE A 479 -12.03 -20.08 11.07
C PHE A 479 -12.44 -21.54 10.81
N TYR A 480 -13.65 -21.78 10.35
CA TYR A 480 -14.16 -23.13 10.11
C TYR A 480 -13.39 -23.85 9.00
N CYS A 481 -13.15 -23.19 7.89
CA CYS A 481 -12.45 -23.79 6.75
C CYS A 481 -10.95 -24.01 7.04
N TYR A 482 -10.30 -23.07 7.72
CA TYR A 482 -8.87 -23.16 7.98
C TYR A 482 -8.49 -24.26 8.96
N TYR A 483 -9.35 -24.49 9.97
CA TYR A 483 -9.12 -25.55 10.96
C TYR A 483 -9.85 -26.86 10.65
N ASP A 484 -10.46 -26.95 9.48
CA ASP A 484 -11.20 -28.15 9.00
C ASP A 484 -12.22 -28.65 10.05
N LEU A 485 -13.01 -27.72 10.59
CA LEU A 485 -14.05 -28.05 11.54
C LEU A 485 -15.21 -28.70 10.77
N GLN A 486 -15.08 -30.02 10.56
CA GLN A 486 -16.10 -30.82 9.88
C GLN A 486 -17.40 -30.76 10.66
N ASN A 487 -18.51 -30.80 9.93
CA ASN A 487 -19.87 -30.69 10.48
C ASN A 487 -20.26 -29.30 11.04
N VAL A 488 -19.37 -28.31 10.98
CA VAL A 488 -19.73 -26.94 11.31
C VAL A 488 -20.37 -26.27 10.10
N VAL A 489 -21.54 -25.72 10.30
CA VAL A 489 -22.25 -24.91 9.31
C VAL A 489 -22.43 -23.53 9.91
N TRP A 490 -22.01 -22.53 9.18
CA TRP A 490 -22.36 -21.16 9.49
C TRP A 490 -23.65 -20.79 8.77
N ASN A 491 -24.63 -20.24 9.50
CA ASN A 491 -25.90 -19.79 8.97
C ASN A 491 -26.06 -18.28 9.24
N PRO A 492 -25.91 -17.42 8.22
CA PRO A 492 -26.03 -15.98 8.38
C PRO A 492 -27.43 -15.51 8.75
N ASP A 493 -28.45 -16.34 8.48
CA ASP A 493 -29.87 -16.01 8.76
C ASP A 493 -30.25 -16.25 10.23
N VAL A 494 -29.34 -16.81 11.03
CA VAL A 494 -29.61 -17.14 12.45
C VAL A 494 -28.59 -16.43 13.33
N ASP A 495 -29.06 -15.51 14.16
CA ASP A 495 -28.24 -14.89 15.21
C ASP A 495 -28.44 -15.63 16.54
N LEU A 496 -27.43 -16.45 16.87
CA LEU A 496 -27.47 -17.24 18.11
C LEU A 496 -27.36 -16.40 19.40
N ARG A 497 -26.95 -15.14 19.28
CA ARG A 497 -26.90 -14.20 20.44
C ARG A 497 -28.27 -13.78 20.90
N GLU A 498 -29.29 -13.90 20.05
CA GLU A 498 -30.69 -13.62 20.38
C GLU A 498 -31.41 -14.83 21.01
N MET A 499 -30.75 -15.98 21.03
CA MET A 499 -31.30 -17.21 21.59
C MET A 499 -30.90 -17.38 23.07
N ASP A 500 -31.81 -17.84 23.89
CA ASP A 500 -31.55 -18.20 25.30
C ASP A 500 -30.92 -19.60 25.40
N LEU A 501 -29.63 -19.67 25.07
CA LEU A 501 -28.87 -20.92 25.05
C LEU A 501 -28.23 -21.19 26.41
N PRO A 502 -28.38 -22.40 26.99
CA PRO A 502 -27.74 -22.77 28.24
C PRO A 502 -26.22 -22.77 28.12
N VAL A 503 -25.54 -22.42 29.21
CA VAL A 503 -24.08 -22.49 29.31
C VAL A 503 -23.67 -23.96 29.39
N LEU A 504 -22.81 -24.37 28.48
CA LEU A 504 -22.23 -25.71 28.42
C LEU A 504 -20.84 -25.74 29.04
N GLU A 505 -20.03 -24.68 28.76
CA GLU A 505 -18.68 -24.51 29.27
C GLU A 505 -18.44 -23.02 29.55
N ASP A 506 -17.74 -22.72 30.64
CA ASP A 506 -17.38 -21.35 31.02
C ASP A 506 -15.98 -21.32 31.64
N ASN A 507 -15.06 -20.65 30.99
CA ASN A 507 -13.69 -20.48 31.47
C ASN A 507 -13.23 -19.02 31.34
N MET A 508 -11.97 -18.74 31.70
CA MET A 508 -11.43 -17.38 31.68
C MET A 508 -11.29 -16.78 30.26
N TYR A 509 -11.37 -17.60 29.22
CA TYR A 509 -11.10 -17.21 27.85
C TYR A 509 -12.34 -17.16 26.96
N HIS A 510 -13.34 -17.98 27.23
CA HIS A 510 -14.58 -18.01 26.47
C HIS A 510 -15.69 -18.70 27.25
N THR A 511 -16.93 -18.48 26.80
CA THR A 511 -18.11 -19.21 27.25
C THR A 511 -18.71 -19.91 26.04
N ILE A 512 -19.01 -21.20 26.14
CA ILE A 512 -19.73 -21.96 25.12
C ILE A 512 -21.18 -22.16 25.62
N ARG A 513 -22.14 -21.71 24.81
CA ARG A 513 -23.57 -21.93 25.02
C ARG A 513 -24.09 -22.81 23.89
N GLY A 514 -25.07 -23.65 24.21
CA GLY A 514 -25.63 -24.46 23.14
C GLY A 514 -26.83 -25.24 23.57
N GLU A 515 -27.71 -25.52 22.60
CA GLU A 515 -28.84 -26.45 22.73
C GLU A 515 -29.06 -27.16 21.39
N GLY A 516 -29.15 -28.47 21.41
CA GLY A 516 -29.32 -29.28 20.22
C GLY A 516 -28.17 -29.13 19.25
N ARG A 517 -28.40 -28.41 18.14
CA ARG A 517 -27.37 -28.16 17.07
C ARG A 517 -26.94 -26.71 16.95
N TYR A 518 -27.30 -25.89 17.90
CA TYR A 518 -26.91 -24.49 17.94
C TYR A 518 -25.86 -24.29 19.02
N VAL A 519 -24.73 -23.77 18.64
CA VAL A 519 -23.59 -23.52 19.54
C VAL A 519 -23.08 -22.11 19.34
N LEU A 520 -23.13 -21.31 20.40
CA LEU A 520 -22.57 -19.95 20.45
C LEU A 520 -21.28 -19.98 21.27
N VAL A 521 -20.19 -19.48 20.70
CA VAL A 521 -18.93 -19.28 21.41
C VAL A 521 -18.72 -17.78 21.66
N GLU A 522 -18.81 -17.40 22.93
CA GLU A 522 -18.59 -16.02 23.38
C GLU A 522 -17.11 -15.87 23.80
N LEU A 523 -16.30 -15.22 23.01
CA LEU A 523 -14.88 -14.94 23.29
C LEU A 523 -14.75 -13.79 24.29
N LYS A 524 -13.82 -13.94 25.28
CA LYS A 524 -13.57 -12.97 26.36
C LYS A 524 -12.24 -12.27 26.20
#